data_cc68ccf448f3e522dcd17d93b38c5a60
#
_entry.id   cc68ccf448f3e522dcd17d93b38c5a60
#
_cell.length_a   1.000
_cell.length_b   1.000
_cell.length_c   1.000
_cell.angle_alpha   90.00
_cell.angle_beta   90.00
_cell.angle_gamma   90.00
#
_symmetry.space_group_name_H-M   'P 1'
#
loop_
_entity.id
_entity.type
_entity.pdbx_description
1 polymer ?
#
loop_
_entity_poly.entity_id
_entity_poly.type
_entity_poly.pdbx_seq_one_letter_code
_entity_poly.pdbx_strand_id
1 'polypeptide(L)'
;MNEKIEAYVNSLFEPYDGAKSVAELKSDLLADLNERFEELTAQGKDEQTALTETLDSIGDIEETLGEMAKLTHTLQRQVLVDFNGRDLTRSDFAGVTLHGGKFEGSAMKGTDFSGADLTGSSFKGSDLRGAKFDGAHLTDCHFTAVDLKDASFRESILVRSEFSMCELSGAKFTHVKLTDVNFSMVDLRNVVFDVCTIDGGEFEYSDLRGRRFDGMILRNVKLGKAGLEGVSFKKARLQNVSFTPPFSLFKKYDRAIKTIQFDGAIMDKLTYNALKGLGADLTGVTIL
;
A
#
# COMPACT_ATOMS: atom_id res chain seq x y z
N MET A 1 37.28 -6.43 30.55
CA MET A 1 36.57 -6.90 29.33
C MET A 1 37.59 -6.97 28.21
N ASN A 2 37.69 -8.06 27.50
CA ASN A 2 38.65 -8.22 26.41
C ASN A 2 38.11 -7.62 25.11
N GLU A 3 38.77 -6.60 24.58
CA GLU A 3 38.33 -5.86 23.35
C GLU A 3 38.19 -6.78 22.14
N LYS A 4 38.96 -7.87 22.06
CA LYS A 4 38.86 -8.82 20.93
C LYS A 4 37.63 -9.71 21.03
N ILE A 5 37.19 -10.10 22.23
CA ILE A 5 35.95 -10.83 22.47
C ILE A 5 34.77 -9.93 22.14
N GLU A 6 34.81 -8.70 22.60
CA GLU A 6 33.75 -7.72 22.33
C GLU A 6 33.61 -7.42 20.82
N ALA A 7 34.72 -7.22 20.10
CA ALA A 7 34.67 -7.00 18.64
C ALA A 7 34.13 -8.21 17.90
N TYR A 8 34.51 -9.43 18.29
CA TYR A 8 34.00 -10.64 17.65
C TYR A 8 32.49 -10.81 17.87
N VAL A 9 32.02 -10.68 19.11
CA VAL A 9 30.59 -10.77 19.42
C VAL A 9 29.80 -9.69 18.74
N ASN A 10 30.32 -8.45 18.70
CA ASN A 10 29.67 -7.36 17.94
C ASN A 10 29.49 -7.70 16.48
N SER A 11 30.52 -8.26 15.82
CA SER A 11 30.42 -8.67 14.40
C SER A 11 29.42 -9.81 14.18
N LEU A 12 29.31 -10.75 15.11
CA LEU A 12 28.39 -11.89 15.04
C LEU A 12 26.92 -11.44 15.16
N PHE A 13 26.66 -10.41 15.97
CA PHE A 13 25.31 -9.92 16.24
C PHE A 13 24.87 -8.77 15.30
N GLU A 14 25.79 -8.14 14.56
CA GLU A 14 25.51 -7.02 13.66
C GLU A 14 24.34 -7.27 12.67
N PRO A 15 24.22 -8.47 12.04
CA PRO A 15 23.10 -8.77 11.12
C PRO A 15 21.73 -8.86 11.82
N TYR A 16 21.69 -8.96 13.14
CA TYR A 16 20.48 -9.22 13.94
C TYR A 16 20.13 -8.05 14.87
N ASP A 17 20.76 -6.90 14.70
CA ASP A 17 20.59 -5.72 15.56
C ASP A 17 19.15 -5.18 15.48
N GLY A 18 18.59 -4.79 16.64
CA GLY A 18 17.23 -4.21 16.74
C GLY A 18 16.20 -5.06 17.50
N ALA A 19 16.44 -6.33 17.80
CA ALA A 19 15.56 -7.15 18.64
C ALA A 19 16.01 -7.17 20.11
N LYS A 20 15.11 -6.79 21.04
CA LYS A 20 15.42 -6.73 22.47
C LYS A 20 15.96 -8.05 23.02
N SER A 21 15.37 -9.19 22.64
CA SER A 21 15.82 -10.53 23.01
C SER A 21 17.22 -10.87 22.51
N VAL A 22 17.60 -10.35 21.34
CA VAL A 22 18.94 -10.49 20.76
C VAL A 22 19.95 -9.65 21.55
N ALA A 23 19.57 -8.45 21.98
CA ALA A 23 20.42 -7.58 22.80
C ALA A 23 20.68 -8.18 24.19
N GLU A 24 19.71 -8.82 24.82
CA GLU A 24 19.84 -9.54 26.08
C GLU A 24 20.79 -10.73 25.92
N LEU A 25 20.60 -11.57 24.90
CA LEU A 25 21.48 -12.70 24.61
C LEU A 25 22.92 -12.26 24.33
N LYS A 26 23.12 -11.17 23.61
CA LYS A 26 24.43 -10.58 23.35
C LYS A 26 25.15 -10.19 24.64
N SER A 27 24.40 -9.55 25.55
CA SER A 27 24.95 -9.15 26.86
C SER A 27 25.37 -10.35 27.70
N ASP A 28 24.54 -11.39 27.75
CA ASP A 28 24.82 -12.62 28.52
C ASP A 28 26.02 -13.37 27.93
N LEU A 29 26.06 -13.53 26.59
CA LEU A 29 27.20 -14.17 25.92
C LEU A 29 28.53 -13.43 26.17
N LEU A 30 28.49 -12.08 26.14
CA LEU A 30 29.69 -11.29 26.45
C LEU A 30 30.18 -11.51 27.88
N ALA A 31 29.27 -11.64 28.85
CA ALA A 31 29.61 -11.90 30.23
C ALA A 31 30.27 -13.29 30.39
N ASP A 32 29.63 -14.33 29.83
CA ASP A 32 30.10 -15.71 29.91
C ASP A 32 31.48 -15.90 29.24
N LEU A 33 31.68 -15.28 28.07
CA LEU A 33 32.97 -15.37 27.37
C LEU A 33 34.11 -14.66 28.12
N ASN A 34 33.84 -13.52 28.72
CA ASN A 34 34.84 -12.82 29.52
C ASN A 34 35.19 -13.64 30.79
N GLU A 35 34.20 -14.22 31.46
CA GLU A 35 34.44 -15.11 32.62
C GLU A 35 35.31 -16.31 32.20
N ARG A 36 34.96 -16.98 31.10
CA ARG A 36 35.75 -18.11 30.57
C ARG A 36 37.18 -17.74 30.19
N PHE A 37 37.37 -16.58 29.57
CA PHE A 37 38.72 -16.09 29.25
C PHE A 37 39.58 -15.85 30.52
N GLU A 38 38.98 -15.26 31.55
CA GLU A 38 39.63 -15.03 32.84
C GLU A 38 39.99 -16.36 33.53
N GLU A 39 39.11 -17.35 33.48
CA GLU A 39 39.39 -18.69 34.02
C GLU A 39 40.57 -19.38 33.31
N LEU A 40 40.61 -19.34 31.98
CA LEU A 40 41.68 -19.97 31.19
C LEU A 40 43.03 -19.28 31.43
N THR A 41 43.05 -17.97 31.55
CA THR A 41 44.27 -17.21 31.90
C THR A 41 44.72 -17.48 33.34
N ALA A 42 43.81 -17.63 34.31
CA ALA A 42 44.10 -18.00 35.68
C ALA A 42 44.67 -19.42 35.79
N GLN A 43 44.32 -20.32 34.88
CA GLN A 43 44.89 -21.68 34.77
C GLN A 43 46.29 -21.68 34.13
N GLY A 44 46.85 -20.52 33.79
CA GLY A 44 48.23 -20.37 33.28
C GLY A 44 48.35 -20.50 31.75
N LYS A 45 47.25 -20.46 30.99
CA LYS A 45 47.32 -20.42 29.54
C LYS A 45 47.78 -19.02 29.08
N ASP A 46 48.51 -18.98 27.97
CA ASP A 46 48.88 -17.72 27.36
C ASP A 46 47.62 -17.04 26.72
N GLU A 47 47.68 -15.72 26.60
CA GLU A 47 46.55 -14.90 26.17
C GLU A 47 45.97 -15.35 24.81
N GLN A 48 46.80 -15.76 23.86
CA GLN A 48 46.38 -16.16 22.51
C GLN A 48 45.62 -17.50 22.56
N THR A 49 46.13 -18.47 23.32
CA THR A 49 45.50 -19.78 23.52
C THR A 49 44.16 -19.62 24.26
N ALA A 50 44.16 -18.84 25.36
CA ALA A 50 42.96 -18.58 26.13
C ALA A 50 41.85 -17.90 25.24
N LEU A 51 42.24 -16.93 24.41
CA LEU A 51 41.30 -16.26 23.49
C LEU A 51 40.72 -17.25 22.46
N THR A 52 41.58 -18.04 21.81
CA THR A 52 41.15 -19.02 20.81
C THR A 52 40.15 -20.03 21.39
N GLU A 53 40.50 -20.66 22.54
CA GLU A 53 39.59 -21.61 23.18
C GLU A 53 38.28 -20.99 23.69
N THR A 54 38.30 -19.71 24.07
CA THR A 54 37.12 -18.99 24.48
C THR A 54 36.18 -18.77 23.26
N LEU A 55 36.72 -18.30 22.13
CA LEU A 55 35.92 -18.06 20.92
C LEU A 55 35.43 -19.39 20.31
N ASP A 56 36.22 -20.43 20.28
CA ASP A 56 35.81 -21.76 19.80
C ASP A 56 34.68 -22.37 20.63
N SER A 57 34.53 -21.94 21.90
CA SER A 57 33.46 -22.43 22.78
C SER A 57 32.06 -21.90 22.42
N ILE A 58 31.96 -20.87 21.58
CA ILE A 58 30.69 -20.31 21.15
C ILE A 58 29.88 -21.30 20.31
N GLY A 59 30.57 -22.18 19.57
CA GLY A 59 29.92 -23.10 18.65
C GLY A 59 29.18 -22.40 17.50
N ASP A 60 28.24 -23.10 16.87
CA ASP A 60 27.41 -22.56 15.77
C ASP A 60 26.16 -21.88 16.33
N ILE A 61 26.32 -20.62 16.74
CA ILE A 61 25.21 -19.80 17.28
C ILE A 61 24.43 -19.07 16.18
N GLU A 62 24.94 -19.03 14.94
CA GLU A 62 24.32 -18.27 13.84
C GLU A 62 22.92 -18.79 13.51
N GLU A 63 22.71 -20.11 13.51
CA GLU A 63 21.40 -20.72 13.29
C GLU A 63 20.42 -20.31 14.39
N THR A 64 20.85 -20.37 15.66
CA THR A 64 20.03 -19.98 16.83
C THR A 64 19.66 -18.49 16.79
N LEU A 65 20.62 -17.61 16.46
CA LEU A 65 20.35 -16.17 16.28
C LEU A 65 19.37 -15.92 15.15
N GLY A 66 19.53 -16.61 14.02
CA GLY A 66 18.62 -16.52 12.89
C GLY A 66 17.20 -16.96 13.21
N GLU A 67 17.02 -18.04 13.97
CA GLU A 67 15.71 -18.52 14.42
C GLU A 67 15.08 -17.56 15.45
N MET A 68 15.84 -17.08 16.42
CA MET A 68 15.37 -16.12 17.42
C MET A 68 14.97 -14.79 16.80
N ALA A 69 15.75 -14.28 15.85
CA ALA A 69 15.43 -13.06 15.12
C ALA A 69 14.15 -13.21 14.28
N LYS A 70 14.00 -14.34 13.56
CA LYS A 70 12.79 -14.67 12.82
C LYS A 70 11.57 -14.79 13.74
N LEU A 71 11.70 -15.49 14.86
CA LEU A 71 10.62 -15.67 15.82
C LEU A 71 10.21 -14.32 16.45
N THR A 72 11.17 -13.52 16.86
CA THR A 72 10.93 -12.18 17.43
C THR A 72 10.25 -11.25 16.41
N HIS A 73 10.74 -11.22 15.16
CA HIS A 73 10.10 -10.48 14.08
C HIS A 73 8.68 -10.98 13.78
N THR A 74 8.46 -12.29 13.82
CA THR A 74 7.13 -12.88 13.58
C THR A 74 6.18 -12.53 14.72
N LEU A 75 6.63 -12.64 15.98
CA LEU A 75 5.82 -12.28 17.14
C LEU A 75 5.55 -10.78 17.23
N GLN A 76 6.54 -9.92 16.97
CA GLN A 76 6.34 -8.47 16.89
C GLN A 76 5.36 -8.09 15.78
N ARG A 77 5.46 -8.69 14.58
CA ARG A 77 4.49 -8.49 13.50
C ARG A 77 3.09 -8.91 13.91
N GLN A 78 2.91 -10.07 14.54
CA GLN A 78 1.59 -10.54 14.97
C GLN A 78 0.96 -9.65 16.05
N VAL A 79 1.74 -9.09 16.93
CA VAL A 79 1.26 -8.26 18.04
C VAL A 79 0.99 -6.81 17.60
N LEU A 80 1.81 -6.25 16.68
CA LEU A 80 1.76 -4.84 16.29
C LEU A 80 0.90 -4.55 15.06
N VAL A 81 0.47 -5.57 14.29
CA VAL A 81 -0.25 -5.38 13.03
C VAL A 81 -1.70 -5.89 13.05
N ASP A 82 -2.15 -6.53 14.13
CA ASP A 82 -3.53 -7.03 14.26
C ASP A 82 -4.36 -6.09 15.14
N PHE A 83 -5.13 -5.24 14.47
CA PHE A 83 -6.05 -4.28 15.07
C PHE A 83 -7.52 -4.62 14.75
N ASN A 84 -7.81 -5.87 14.38
CA ASN A 84 -9.16 -6.29 14.01
C ASN A 84 -10.18 -6.04 15.14
N GLY A 85 -11.35 -5.48 14.77
CA GLY A 85 -12.45 -5.21 15.70
C GLY A 85 -12.13 -4.18 16.80
N ARG A 86 -11.11 -3.35 16.63
CA ARG A 86 -10.71 -2.35 17.61
C ARG A 86 -11.43 -1.01 17.38
N ASP A 87 -11.61 -0.26 18.48
CA ASP A 87 -11.94 1.15 18.38
C ASP A 87 -10.65 1.97 18.37
N LEU A 88 -10.34 2.48 17.18
CA LEU A 88 -9.19 3.32 16.87
C LEU A 88 -9.65 4.71 16.41
N THR A 89 -10.86 5.10 16.78
CA THR A 89 -11.43 6.40 16.41
C THR A 89 -10.49 7.55 16.81
N ARG A 90 -10.12 8.38 15.83
CA ARG A 90 -9.18 9.50 15.98
C ARG A 90 -7.78 9.13 16.48
N SER A 91 -7.39 7.87 16.33
CA SER A 91 -6.03 7.45 16.64
C SER A 91 -5.02 8.06 15.67
N ASP A 92 -3.79 8.23 16.14
CA ASP A 92 -2.68 8.74 15.35
C ASP A 92 -1.76 7.59 14.92
N PHE A 93 -1.76 7.31 13.61
CA PHE A 93 -0.86 6.38 12.92
C PHE A 93 0.00 7.12 11.88
N ALA A 94 0.17 8.43 12.01
CA ALA A 94 0.94 9.20 11.04
C ALA A 94 2.41 8.74 11.02
N GLY A 95 2.94 8.52 9.81
CA GLY A 95 4.33 8.13 9.57
C GLY A 95 4.71 6.72 10.05
N VAL A 96 3.76 5.90 10.55
CA VAL A 96 4.07 4.53 10.99
C VAL A 96 4.31 3.59 9.79
N THR A 97 5.10 2.55 10.00
CA THR A 97 5.27 1.44 9.06
C THR A 97 4.54 0.21 9.58
N LEU A 98 3.45 -0.17 8.88
CA LEU A 98 2.58 -1.30 9.23
C LEU A 98 2.30 -2.16 7.99
N HIS A 99 3.30 -2.91 7.55
CA HIS A 99 3.12 -3.81 6.40
C HIS A 99 2.22 -4.99 6.77
N GLY A 100 1.19 -5.22 5.94
CA GLY A 100 0.21 -6.27 6.18
C GLY A 100 -0.65 -6.05 7.43
N GLY A 101 -0.85 -4.78 7.83
CA GLY A 101 -1.71 -4.41 8.95
C GLY A 101 -3.14 -4.94 8.78
N LYS A 102 -3.69 -5.52 9.85
CA LYS A 102 -5.05 -6.04 9.87
C LYS A 102 -5.94 -5.10 10.67
N PHE A 103 -6.88 -4.46 9.98
CA PHE A 103 -7.81 -3.49 10.56
C PHE A 103 -9.26 -3.88 10.31
N GLU A 104 -9.53 -5.17 10.07
CA GLU A 104 -10.85 -5.64 9.67
C GLU A 104 -11.90 -5.42 10.75
N GLY A 105 -13.07 -4.88 10.36
CA GLY A 105 -14.18 -4.62 11.27
C GLY A 105 -13.90 -3.56 12.35
N SER A 106 -12.90 -2.71 12.17
CA SER A 106 -12.48 -1.73 13.17
C SER A 106 -13.18 -0.38 13.00
N ALA A 107 -13.42 0.32 14.11
CA ALA A 107 -13.89 1.70 14.09
C ALA A 107 -12.68 2.64 14.03
N MET A 108 -12.50 3.34 12.89
CA MET A 108 -11.34 4.21 12.64
C MET A 108 -11.76 5.58 12.11
N LYS A 109 -12.93 6.05 12.53
CA LYS A 109 -13.42 7.37 12.12
C LYS A 109 -12.43 8.47 12.51
N GLY A 110 -11.98 9.23 11.48
CA GLY A 110 -11.06 10.35 11.66
C GLY A 110 -9.66 9.95 12.10
N THR A 111 -9.27 8.68 11.93
CA THR A 111 -7.89 8.21 12.18
C THR A 111 -6.93 8.87 11.19
N ASP A 112 -5.75 9.23 11.68
CA ASP A 112 -4.68 9.83 10.87
C ASP A 112 -3.64 8.78 10.48
N PHE A 113 -3.56 8.46 9.18
CA PHE A 113 -2.55 7.59 8.57
C PHE A 113 -1.63 8.39 7.63
N SER A 114 -1.54 9.71 7.82
CA SER A 114 -0.74 10.56 6.92
C SER A 114 0.72 10.12 6.90
N GLY A 115 1.27 9.91 5.70
CA GLY A 115 2.65 9.46 5.49
C GLY A 115 2.95 8.03 5.97
N ALA A 116 1.96 7.27 6.43
CA ALA A 116 2.17 5.88 6.86
C ALA A 116 2.48 4.95 5.69
N ASP A 117 3.31 3.94 5.92
CA ASP A 117 3.48 2.81 5.00
C ASP A 117 2.59 1.64 5.45
N LEU A 118 1.49 1.46 4.72
CA LEU A 118 0.45 0.48 5.00
C LEU A 118 0.44 -0.65 3.95
N THR A 119 1.55 -0.85 3.24
CA THR A 119 1.67 -1.84 2.17
C THR A 119 1.10 -3.20 2.57
N GLY A 120 0.18 -3.74 1.75
CA GLY A 120 -0.46 -5.04 1.96
C GLY A 120 -1.50 -5.09 3.08
N SER A 121 -1.93 -3.94 3.61
CA SER A 121 -2.87 -3.87 4.74
C SER A 121 -4.32 -4.12 4.30
N SER A 122 -5.11 -4.72 5.20
CA SER A 122 -6.54 -4.99 5.03
C SER A 122 -7.40 -4.14 5.96
N PHE A 123 -8.36 -3.42 5.36
CA PHE A 123 -9.32 -2.56 6.05
C PHE A 123 -10.76 -3.08 5.92
N LYS A 124 -10.93 -4.34 5.55
CA LYS A 124 -12.24 -4.92 5.24
C LYS A 124 -13.29 -4.69 6.33
N GLY A 125 -14.44 -4.18 5.93
CA GLY A 125 -15.59 -3.98 6.81
C GLY A 125 -15.42 -2.89 7.87
N SER A 126 -14.45 -1.98 7.72
CA SER A 126 -14.11 -0.96 8.71
C SER A 126 -14.80 0.38 8.45
N ASP A 127 -14.96 1.17 9.51
CA ASP A 127 -15.43 2.57 9.45
C ASP A 127 -14.24 3.53 9.40
N LEU A 128 -13.92 4.02 8.21
CA LEU A 128 -12.83 4.98 7.94
C LEU A 128 -13.33 6.37 7.57
N ARG A 129 -14.55 6.72 7.98
CA ARG A 129 -15.12 8.04 7.69
C ARG A 129 -14.20 9.18 8.16
N GLY A 130 -13.86 10.07 7.22
CA GLY A 130 -12.98 11.22 7.50
C GLY A 130 -11.54 10.83 7.87
N ALA A 131 -11.12 9.59 7.64
CA ALA A 131 -9.73 9.18 7.85
C ALA A 131 -8.80 9.89 6.86
N LYS A 132 -7.55 10.11 7.26
CA LYS A 132 -6.53 10.76 6.44
C LYS A 132 -5.49 9.73 6.02
N PHE A 133 -5.29 9.61 4.73
CA PHE A 133 -4.23 8.83 4.08
C PHE A 133 -3.30 9.73 3.26
N ASP A 134 -3.17 11.00 3.64
CA ASP A 134 -2.39 11.99 2.91
C ASP A 134 -0.91 11.59 2.90
N GLY A 135 -0.32 11.44 1.69
CA GLY A 135 1.06 10.99 1.52
C GLY A 135 1.32 9.52 1.89
N ALA A 136 0.29 8.74 2.26
CA ALA A 136 0.47 7.35 2.66
C ALA A 136 0.83 6.42 1.49
N HIS A 137 1.61 5.38 1.79
CA HIS A 137 1.90 4.27 0.88
C HIS A 137 0.85 3.17 1.05
N LEU A 138 0.03 2.99 0.03
CA LEU A 138 -1.12 2.08 0.04
C LEU A 138 -1.00 0.98 -1.05
N THR A 139 0.21 0.50 -1.29
CA THR A 139 0.46 -0.58 -2.25
C THR A 139 -0.18 -1.88 -1.77
N ASP A 140 -0.89 -2.60 -2.65
CA ASP A 140 -1.55 -3.88 -2.37
C ASP A 140 -2.53 -3.83 -1.18
N CYS A 141 -3.15 -2.67 -0.91
CA CYS A 141 -4.12 -2.51 0.17
C CYS A 141 -5.52 -2.93 -0.26
N HIS A 142 -6.28 -3.52 0.68
CA HIS A 142 -7.63 -3.99 0.46
C HIS A 142 -8.67 -3.18 1.24
N PHE A 143 -9.52 -2.46 0.48
CA PHE A 143 -10.66 -1.70 1.00
C PHE A 143 -11.96 -2.37 0.49
N THR A 144 -12.39 -3.44 1.13
CA THR A 144 -13.63 -4.14 0.76
C THR A 144 -14.71 -3.88 1.80
N ALA A 145 -15.88 -3.42 1.36
CA ALA A 145 -17.02 -3.08 2.22
C ALA A 145 -16.66 -2.04 3.32
N VAL A 146 -15.87 -1.05 2.98
CA VAL A 146 -15.36 0.01 3.89
C VAL A 146 -16.17 1.29 3.72
N ASP A 147 -16.50 1.94 4.83
CA ASP A 147 -17.03 3.31 4.81
C ASP A 147 -15.86 4.32 4.81
N LEU A 148 -15.59 4.92 3.65
CA LEU A 148 -14.54 5.91 3.38
C LEU A 148 -15.12 7.31 3.13
N LYS A 149 -16.35 7.55 3.55
CA LYS A 149 -16.98 8.85 3.36
C LYS A 149 -16.11 9.98 3.90
N ASP A 150 -15.91 11.02 3.08
CA ASP A 150 -15.07 12.19 3.39
C ASP A 150 -13.59 11.88 3.70
N ALA A 151 -13.08 10.68 3.40
CA ALA A 151 -11.67 10.33 3.57
C ALA A 151 -10.77 11.11 2.60
N SER A 152 -9.53 11.40 3.03
CA SER A 152 -8.53 12.10 2.23
C SER A 152 -7.39 11.18 1.81
N PHE A 153 -7.05 11.21 0.51
CA PHE A 153 -5.93 10.48 -0.10
C PHE A 153 -4.97 11.42 -0.84
N ARG A 154 -4.83 12.65 -0.35
CA ARG A 154 -3.97 13.63 -1.02
C ARG A 154 -2.51 13.16 -1.08
N GLU A 155 -1.91 13.22 -2.29
CA GLU A 155 -0.49 12.83 -2.51
C GLU A 155 -0.14 11.39 -2.11
N SER A 156 -1.15 10.53 -1.86
CA SER A 156 -0.90 9.13 -1.52
C SER A 156 -0.43 8.31 -2.73
N ILE A 157 0.24 7.20 -2.46
CA ILE A 157 0.73 6.25 -3.46
C ILE A 157 -0.20 5.03 -3.44
N LEU A 158 -1.00 4.86 -4.48
CA LEU A 158 -1.93 3.76 -4.65
C LEU A 158 -1.47 2.87 -5.82
N VAL A 159 -0.97 1.69 -5.50
CA VAL A 159 -0.51 0.71 -6.49
C VAL A 159 -1.19 -0.63 -6.21
N ARG A 160 -1.92 -1.18 -7.18
CA ARG A 160 -2.67 -2.45 -7.06
C ARG A 160 -3.62 -2.51 -5.87
N SER A 161 -4.09 -1.34 -5.41
CA SER A 161 -5.05 -1.28 -4.30
C SER A 161 -6.46 -1.55 -4.81
N GLU A 162 -7.28 -2.19 -3.97
CA GLU A 162 -8.63 -2.60 -4.32
C GLU A 162 -9.67 -1.85 -3.48
N PHE A 163 -10.60 -1.18 -4.16
CA PHE A 163 -11.78 -0.55 -3.57
C PHE A 163 -13.02 -1.29 -4.10
N SER A 164 -13.61 -2.11 -3.27
CA SER A 164 -14.77 -2.94 -3.64
C SER A 164 -15.91 -2.73 -2.66
N MET A 165 -17.11 -2.44 -3.17
CA MET A 165 -18.31 -2.21 -2.35
C MET A 165 -18.12 -1.13 -1.27
N CYS A 166 -17.29 -0.12 -1.53
CA CYS A 166 -17.00 0.96 -0.59
C CYS A 166 -18.00 2.12 -0.70
N GLU A 167 -18.24 2.80 0.43
CA GLU A 167 -18.89 4.11 0.44
C GLU A 167 -17.80 5.19 0.35
N LEU A 168 -17.72 5.89 -0.77
CA LEU A 168 -16.68 6.89 -1.07
C LEU A 168 -17.24 8.32 -1.22
N SER A 169 -18.49 8.58 -0.85
CA SER A 169 -19.06 9.93 -0.98
C SER A 169 -18.21 10.98 -0.27
N GLY A 170 -17.80 12.02 -1.01
CA GLY A 170 -16.95 13.09 -0.50
C GLY A 170 -15.47 12.74 -0.35
N ALA A 171 -15.06 11.49 -0.62
CA ALA A 171 -13.66 11.11 -0.60
C ALA A 171 -12.85 11.91 -1.65
N LYS A 172 -11.60 12.26 -1.30
CA LYS A 172 -10.74 13.15 -2.10
C LYS A 172 -9.45 12.45 -2.49
N PHE A 173 -9.28 12.27 -3.80
CA PHE A 173 -8.05 11.84 -4.43
C PHE A 173 -7.45 13.05 -5.16
N THR A 174 -6.53 13.76 -4.51
CA THR A 174 -5.92 14.99 -5.02
C THR A 174 -4.41 14.81 -5.17
N HIS A 175 -3.86 15.08 -6.36
CA HIS A 175 -2.44 14.86 -6.69
C HIS A 175 -2.00 13.40 -6.49
N VAL A 176 -2.88 12.45 -6.80
CA VAL A 176 -2.65 11.01 -6.59
C VAL A 176 -2.23 10.35 -7.90
N LYS A 177 -1.26 9.44 -7.80
CA LYS A 177 -0.95 8.49 -8.85
C LYS A 177 -1.61 7.15 -8.53
N LEU A 178 -2.64 6.80 -9.33
CA LEU A 178 -3.34 5.52 -9.27
C LEU A 178 -2.69 4.58 -10.30
N THR A 179 -2.07 3.50 -9.83
CA THR A 179 -1.44 2.49 -10.71
C THR A 179 -2.10 1.15 -10.47
N ASP A 180 -2.74 0.58 -11.49
CA ASP A 180 -3.46 -0.71 -11.44
C ASP A 180 -4.50 -0.79 -10.30
N VAL A 181 -5.13 0.35 -9.95
CA VAL A 181 -6.13 0.42 -8.89
C VAL A 181 -7.50 -0.01 -9.40
N ASN A 182 -8.15 -0.90 -8.67
CA ASN A 182 -9.46 -1.41 -9.03
C ASN A 182 -10.55 -0.77 -8.17
N PHE A 183 -11.53 -0.19 -8.86
CA PHE A 183 -12.79 0.28 -8.27
C PHE A 183 -13.91 -0.62 -8.77
N SER A 184 -14.50 -1.44 -7.92
CA SER A 184 -15.59 -2.31 -8.33
C SER A 184 -16.82 -2.16 -7.43
N MET A 185 -18.01 -2.07 -8.06
CA MET A 185 -19.29 -1.89 -7.37
C MET A 185 -19.30 -0.69 -6.42
N VAL A 186 -18.75 0.45 -6.86
CA VAL A 186 -18.60 1.68 -6.07
C VAL A 186 -19.39 2.83 -6.72
N ASP A 187 -20.05 3.64 -5.89
CA ASP A 187 -20.61 4.92 -6.34
C ASP A 187 -19.54 6.01 -6.30
N LEU A 188 -19.06 6.41 -7.48
CA LEU A 188 -18.00 7.42 -7.64
C LEU A 188 -18.53 8.80 -8.00
N ARG A 189 -19.87 9.01 -8.05
CA ARG A 189 -20.49 10.28 -8.48
C ARG A 189 -20.09 11.48 -7.63
N ASN A 190 -19.83 11.29 -6.34
CA ASN A 190 -19.46 12.33 -5.38
C ASN A 190 -18.00 12.27 -4.92
N VAL A 191 -17.17 11.47 -5.58
CA VAL A 191 -15.72 11.37 -5.31
C VAL A 191 -15.00 12.51 -6.01
N VAL A 192 -14.02 13.13 -5.40
CA VAL A 192 -13.18 14.16 -5.99
C VAL A 192 -11.90 13.52 -6.54
N PHE A 193 -11.73 13.55 -7.87
CA PHE A 193 -10.45 13.28 -8.52
C PHE A 193 -9.91 14.61 -9.05
N ASP A 194 -8.77 15.07 -8.53
CA ASP A 194 -8.16 16.33 -8.92
C ASP A 194 -6.65 16.16 -9.13
N VAL A 195 -6.17 16.59 -10.31
CA VAL A 195 -4.76 16.47 -10.72
C VAL A 195 -4.22 15.04 -10.58
N CYS A 196 -5.05 14.04 -10.91
CA CYS A 196 -4.67 12.63 -10.81
C CYS A 196 -4.14 12.08 -12.13
N THR A 197 -3.28 11.06 -12.04
CA THR A 197 -2.93 10.19 -13.16
C THR A 197 -3.44 8.79 -12.86
N ILE A 198 -4.12 8.17 -13.83
CA ILE A 198 -4.61 6.79 -13.72
C ILE A 198 -3.88 5.96 -14.77
N ASP A 199 -3.09 5.00 -14.34
CA ASP A 199 -2.35 4.09 -15.21
C ASP A 199 -2.67 2.64 -14.84
N GLY A 200 -3.44 1.96 -15.68
CA GLY A 200 -4.02 0.66 -15.38
C GLY A 200 -5.28 0.72 -14.53
N GLY A 201 -5.81 -0.46 -14.20
CA GLY A 201 -6.97 -0.61 -13.34
C GLY A 201 -8.33 -0.63 -14.05
N GLU A 202 -9.34 -0.92 -13.27
CA GLU A 202 -10.70 -1.17 -13.76
C GLU A 202 -11.74 -0.46 -12.88
N PHE A 203 -12.85 -0.05 -13.51
CA PHE A 203 -13.99 0.58 -12.85
C PHE A 203 -15.24 -0.30 -13.01
N GLU A 204 -15.11 -1.59 -12.75
CA GLU A 204 -16.17 -2.56 -13.00
C GLU A 204 -17.42 -2.31 -12.15
N TYR A 205 -18.57 -2.23 -12.83
CA TYR A 205 -19.88 -2.02 -12.20
C TYR A 205 -19.98 -0.77 -11.31
N SER A 206 -19.04 0.18 -11.46
CA SER A 206 -19.02 1.43 -10.71
C SER A 206 -19.80 2.52 -11.40
N ASP A 207 -20.38 3.42 -10.60
CA ASP A 207 -21.17 4.54 -11.11
C ASP A 207 -20.31 5.80 -11.25
N LEU A 208 -19.96 6.14 -12.49
CA LEU A 208 -19.18 7.33 -12.84
C LEU A 208 -20.05 8.45 -13.43
N ARG A 209 -21.36 8.30 -13.43
CA ARG A 209 -22.25 9.27 -14.09
C ARG A 209 -22.00 10.70 -13.64
N GLY A 210 -21.86 11.60 -14.62
CA GLY A 210 -21.56 13.01 -14.38
C GLY A 210 -20.16 13.32 -13.85
N ARG A 211 -19.26 12.32 -13.73
CA ARG A 211 -17.89 12.55 -13.27
C ARG A 211 -17.08 13.35 -14.26
N ARG A 212 -16.12 14.12 -13.73
CA ARG A 212 -15.17 14.88 -14.53
C ARG A 212 -13.76 14.34 -14.34
N PHE A 213 -13.15 13.95 -15.45
CA PHE A 213 -11.73 13.58 -15.57
C PHE A 213 -11.00 14.59 -16.47
N ASP A 214 -11.45 15.83 -16.43
CA ASP A 214 -10.99 16.91 -17.32
C ASP A 214 -9.49 17.20 -17.08
N GLY A 215 -8.72 17.22 -18.16
CA GLY A 215 -7.26 17.45 -18.11
C GLY A 215 -6.44 16.30 -17.53
N MET A 216 -7.07 15.21 -17.07
CA MET A 216 -6.38 14.08 -16.48
C MET A 216 -5.72 13.19 -17.53
N ILE A 217 -4.76 12.39 -17.08
CA ILE A 217 -4.08 11.37 -17.88
C ILE A 217 -4.61 10.00 -17.47
N LEU A 218 -5.22 9.29 -18.41
CA LEU A 218 -5.67 7.92 -18.25
C LEU A 218 -4.93 7.02 -19.25
N ARG A 219 -4.26 5.98 -18.75
CA ARG A 219 -3.57 4.97 -19.54
C ARG A 219 -4.01 3.58 -19.13
N ASN A 220 -4.18 2.68 -20.11
CA ASN A 220 -4.47 1.25 -19.85
C ASN A 220 -5.71 1.01 -18.96
N VAL A 221 -6.69 1.91 -18.98
CA VAL A 221 -7.85 1.89 -18.07
C VAL A 221 -9.04 1.19 -18.72
N LYS A 222 -9.75 0.36 -17.97
CA LYS A 222 -10.96 -0.32 -18.40
C LYS A 222 -12.21 0.33 -17.80
N LEU A 223 -13.07 0.90 -18.66
CA LEU A 223 -14.33 1.55 -18.29
C LEU A 223 -15.57 0.79 -18.80
N GLY A 224 -15.38 -0.35 -19.44
CA GLY A 224 -16.41 -1.03 -20.23
C GLY A 224 -17.63 -1.53 -19.47
N LYS A 225 -17.59 -1.59 -18.15
CA LYS A 225 -18.71 -2.03 -17.31
C LYS A 225 -19.21 -0.94 -16.36
N ALA A 226 -18.68 0.26 -16.45
CA ALA A 226 -19.05 1.40 -15.61
C ALA A 226 -20.28 2.14 -16.13
N GLY A 227 -20.99 2.86 -15.26
CA GLY A 227 -22.00 3.84 -15.64
C GLY A 227 -21.34 5.13 -16.12
N LEU A 228 -21.48 5.50 -17.39
CA LEU A 228 -20.71 6.59 -18.03
C LEU A 228 -21.57 7.76 -18.50
N GLU A 229 -22.87 7.82 -18.21
CA GLU A 229 -23.74 8.92 -18.67
C GLU A 229 -23.23 10.28 -18.16
N GLY A 230 -22.99 11.20 -19.08
CA GLY A 230 -22.58 12.57 -18.78
C GLY A 230 -21.16 12.72 -18.22
N VAL A 231 -20.31 11.71 -18.35
CA VAL A 231 -18.88 11.81 -17.96
C VAL A 231 -18.17 12.82 -18.84
N SER A 232 -17.24 13.60 -18.27
CA SER A 232 -16.41 14.55 -18.99
C SER A 232 -14.93 14.15 -18.97
N PHE A 233 -14.32 14.11 -20.17
CA PHE A 233 -12.90 13.94 -20.41
C PHE A 233 -12.32 15.14 -21.18
N LYS A 234 -12.84 16.35 -20.95
CA LYS A 234 -12.37 17.54 -21.65
C LYS A 234 -10.89 17.77 -21.41
N LYS A 235 -10.11 17.96 -22.49
CA LYS A 235 -8.66 18.15 -22.45
C LYS A 235 -7.90 17.01 -21.78
N ALA A 236 -8.53 15.86 -21.53
CA ALA A 236 -7.88 14.69 -20.98
C ALA A 236 -6.99 14.00 -22.02
N ARG A 237 -5.98 13.26 -21.54
CA ARG A 237 -5.15 12.40 -22.37
C ARG A 237 -5.52 10.94 -22.14
N LEU A 238 -6.06 10.28 -23.17
CA LEU A 238 -6.54 8.91 -23.12
C LEU A 238 -5.64 8.01 -23.98
N GLN A 239 -4.98 7.02 -23.38
CA GLN A 239 -4.08 6.09 -24.07
C GLN A 239 -4.46 4.65 -23.71
N ASN A 240 -4.84 3.83 -24.69
CA ASN A 240 -5.27 2.45 -24.48
C ASN A 240 -6.42 2.35 -23.44
N VAL A 241 -7.42 3.24 -23.56
CA VAL A 241 -8.59 3.24 -22.66
C VAL A 241 -9.72 2.46 -23.34
N SER A 242 -10.22 1.43 -22.64
CA SER A 242 -11.29 0.57 -23.14
C SER A 242 -12.66 1.02 -22.65
N PHE A 243 -13.56 1.26 -23.61
CA PHE A 243 -14.97 1.57 -23.39
C PHE A 243 -15.88 0.43 -23.85
N THR A 244 -15.36 -0.77 -24.09
CA THR A 244 -16.13 -1.89 -24.65
C THR A 244 -17.12 -2.44 -23.63
N PRO A 245 -18.45 -2.37 -23.90
CA PRO A 245 -19.44 -2.89 -22.98
C PRO A 245 -19.48 -4.43 -23.00
N PRO A 246 -19.97 -5.05 -21.91
CA PRO A 246 -20.33 -6.46 -21.97
C PRO A 246 -21.50 -6.68 -22.95
N PHE A 247 -21.51 -7.81 -23.65
CA PHE A 247 -22.45 -8.15 -24.73
C PHE A 247 -23.95 -7.89 -24.39
N SER A 248 -24.33 -8.06 -23.13
CA SER A 248 -25.73 -7.95 -22.69
C SER A 248 -26.25 -6.51 -22.52
N LEU A 249 -25.41 -5.49 -22.60
CA LEU A 249 -25.76 -4.11 -22.25
C LEU A 249 -25.64 -3.09 -23.41
N PHE A 250 -25.42 -3.53 -24.64
CA PHE A 250 -25.13 -2.68 -25.80
C PHE A 250 -26.05 -1.47 -25.94
N LYS A 251 -27.37 -1.68 -25.97
CA LYS A 251 -28.32 -0.57 -26.24
C LYS A 251 -28.33 0.53 -25.18
N LYS A 252 -28.13 0.20 -23.93
CA LYS A 252 -28.07 1.17 -22.84
C LYS A 252 -26.72 1.89 -22.85
N TYR A 253 -25.66 1.16 -23.12
CA TYR A 253 -24.30 1.64 -23.15
C TYR A 253 -24.06 2.62 -24.31
N ASP A 254 -24.57 2.34 -25.51
CA ASP A 254 -24.48 3.23 -26.67
C ASP A 254 -25.11 4.61 -26.39
N ARG A 255 -26.19 4.65 -25.62
CA ARG A 255 -26.79 5.93 -25.20
C ARG A 255 -25.87 6.69 -24.25
N ALA A 256 -25.25 6.03 -23.29
CA ALA A 256 -24.35 6.64 -22.35
C ALA A 256 -23.10 7.20 -23.03
N ILE A 257 -22.51 6.46 -23.96
CA ILE A 257 -21.33 6.90 -24.73
C ILE A 257 -21.59 8.21 -25.48
N LYS A 258 -22.77 8.38 -26.04
CA LYS A 258 -23.15 9.61 -26.75
C LYS A 258 -23.28 10.85 -25.87
N THR A 259 -23.32 10.68 -24.54
CA THR A 259 -23.40 11.77 -23.58
C THR A 259 -22.05 12.19 -23.03
N ILE A 260 -21.00 11.44 -23.34
CA ILE A 260 -19.64 11.72 -22.87
C ILE A 260 -19.06 12.91 -23.62
N GLN A 261 -18.36 13.78 -22.91
CA GLN A 261 -17.76 14.99 -23.45
C GLN A 261 -16.25 14.80 -23.62
N PHE A 262 -15.74 14.96 -24.85
CA PHE A 262 -14.34 14.82 -25.22
C PHE A 262 -13.68 16.08 -25.77
N ASP A 263 -14.27 17.25 -25.58
CA ASP A 263 -13.79 18.53 -26.15
C ASP A 263 -12.29 18.73 -25.83
N GLY A 264 -11.45 18.85 -26.86
CA GLY A 264 -10.01 19.06 -26.72
C GLY A 264 -9.23 17.88 -26.14
N ALA A 265 -9.86 16.71 -26.02
CA ALA A 265 -9.15 15.51 -25.56
C ALA A 265 -8.10 15.05 -26.58
N ILE A 266 -7.07 14.38 -26.10
CA ILE A 266 -6.01 13.77 -26.90
C ILE A 266 -6.07 12.26 -26.67
N MET A 267 -6.15 11.45 -27.73
CA MET A 267 -6.22 9.99 -27.58
C MET A 267 -5.45 9.24 -28.65
N ASP A 268 -5.06 8.01 -28.34
CA ASP A 268 -4.45 7.11 -29.32
C ASP A 268 -5.49 6.60 -30.34
N LYS A 269 -4.97 6.08 -31.47
CA LYS A 269 -5.81 5.58 -32.57
C LYS A 269 -6.76 4.46 -32.15
N LEU A 270 -6.33 3.59 -31.22
CA LEU A 270 -7.12 2.45 -30.77
C LEU A 270 -8.34 2.92 -29.97
N THR A 271 -8.10 3.78 -28.96
CA THR A 271 -9.17 4.43 -28.16
C THR A 271 -10.13 5.22 -29.04
N TYR A 272 -9.60 6.03 -29.98
CA TYR A 272 -10.41 6.83 -30.92
C TYR A 272 -11.32 5.94 -31.79
N ASN A 273 -10.78 4.92 -32.43
CA ASN A 273 -11.55 4.05 -33.31
C ASN A 273 -12.60 3.23 -32.56
N ALA A 274 -12.31 2.80 -31.34
CA ALA A 274 -13.27 2.12 -30.47
C ALA A 274 -14.45 3.03 -30.14
N LEU A 275 -14.20 4.26 -29.69
CA LEU A 275 -15.24 5.25 -29.39
C LEU A 275 -16.05 5.67 -30.63
N LYS A 276 -15.40 5.85 -31.78
CA LYS A 276 -16.06 6.11 -33.04
C LYS A 276 -17.03 5.01 -33.43
N GLY A 277 -16.61 3.72 -33.25
CA GLY A 277 -17.48 2.56 -33.49
C GLY A 277 -18.68 2.49 -32.56
N LEU A 278 -18.60 3.07 -31.37
CA LEU A 278 -19.69 3.18 -30.39
C LEU A 278 -20.55 4.44 -30.58
N GLY A 279 -20.24 5.27 -31.58
CA GLY A 279 -21.01 6.47 -31.91
C GLY A 279 -20.81 7.66 -30.96
N ALA A 280 -19.64 7.76 -30.32
CA ALA A 280 -19.24 8.93 -29.52
C ALA A 280 -19.11 10.19 -30.39
N ASP A 281 -19.41 11.37 -29.82
CA ASP A 281 -19.04 12.65 -30.41
C ASP A 281 -17.57 12.93 -30.15
N LEU A 282 -16.77 12.91 -31.20
CA LEU A 282 -15.31 13.09 -31.14
C LEU A 282 -14.88 14.42 -31.81
N THR A 283 -15.80 15.38 -31.90
CA THR A 283 -15.51 16.71 -32.42
C THR A 283 -14.44 17.39 -31.55
N GLY A 284 -13.38 17.91 -32.17
CA GLY A 284 -12.29 18.58 -31.45
C GLY A 284 -11.31 17.68 -30.74
N VAL A 285 -11.36 16.35 -30.95
CA VAL A 285 -10.40 15.40 -30.43
C VAL A 285 -9.13 15.38 -31.30
N THR A 286 -7.96 15.35 -30.67
CA THR A 286 -6.66 15.15 -31.32
C THR A 286 -6.23 13.69 -31.23
N ILE A 287 -5.80 13.09 -32.33
CA ILE A 287 -5.27 11.73 -32.38
C ILE A 287 -3.75 11.78 -32.31
N LEU A 288 -3.16 10.93 -31.43
CA LEU A 288 -1.71 10.73 -31.31
C LEU A 288 -1.17 9.84 -32.44
#